data_d7f1cdd10deb30d56ca442e25dedf9ff
#
_entry.id   d7f1cdd10deb30d56ca442e25dedf9ff
#
_cell.length_a   1.000
_cell.length_b   1.000
_cell.length_c   1.000
_cell.angle_alpha   90.00
_cell.angle_beta   90.00
_cell.angle_gamma   90.00
#
_symmetry.space_group_name_H-M   'P 1'
#
loop_
_entity.id
_entity.type
_entity.pdbx_description
1 polymer ?
#
loop_
_entity_poly.entity_id
_entity_poly.type
_entity_poly.pdbx_seq_one_letter_code
_entity_poly.pdbx_strand_id
1 'polypeptide(L)'
;MCIRDSVLDSPGNCDLTSHVCIETLINDAETLGFNTLGITKQGEALLALGLAERLYGIQKEFKEDLSNALLRREALLRLVDPVCLGDFKWFVFSKFNEKKININSTCLR
;
A
#
# COMPACT_ATOMS: atom_id res chain seq x y z
N MET A 1 -15.97 -9.04 -0.29
CA MET A 1 -16.00 -9.39 -1.72
C MET A 1 -17.40 -9.78 -2.11
N CYS A 2 -18.06 -9.01 -2.96
CA CYS A 2 -19.35 -9.41 -3.52
C CYS A 2 -19.10 -10.42 -4.64
N ILE A 3 -19.44 -11.69 -4.39
CA ILE A 3 -19.42 -12.71 -5.44
C ILE A 3 -20.80 -12.65 -6.10
N ARG A 4 -20.87 -12.01 -7.27
CA ARG A 4 -22.08 -11.93 -8.09
C ARG A 4 -21.81 -12.44 -9.50
N ASP A 5 -22.82 -12.97 -10.12
CA ASP A 5 -22.73 -13.56 -11.47
C ASP A 5 -22.47 -12.54 -12.56
N SER A 6 -22.70 -11.25 -12.29
CA SER A 6 -22.45 -10.17 -13.22
C SER A 6 -21.91 -8.93 -12.53
N VAL A 7 -20.82 -8.35 -13.07
CA VAL A 7 -20.25 -7.08 -12.60
C VAL A 7 -21.16 -5.88 -12.87
N LEU A 8 -22.14 -6.03 -13.74
CA LEU A 8 -23.11 -4.98 -14.10
C LEU A 8 -24.39 -5.04 -13.25
N ASP A 9 -24.49 -6.02 -12.36
CA ASP A 9 -25.64 -6.17 -11.51
C ASP A 9 -25.60 -5.19 -10.33
N SER A 10 -26.69 -4.44 -10.15
CA SER A 10 -26.84 -3.43 -9.11
C SER A 10 -25.67 -2.42 -9.01
N PRO A 11 -25.38 -1.66 -10.08
CA PRO A 11 -24.28 -0.69 -10.05
C PRO A 11 -24.48 0.36 -8.94
N GLY A 12 -23.41 0.65 -8.21
CA GLY A 12 -23.43 1.57 -7.09
C GLY A 12 -23.78 0.96 -5.72
N ASN A 13 -24.24 -0.29 -5.68
CA ASN A 13 -24.59 -1.01 -4.44
C ASN A 13 -23.59 -2.08 -4.03
N CYS A 14 -22.54 -2.27 -4.80
CA CYS A 14 -21.48 -3.24 -4.53
C CYS A 14 -20.12 -2.69 -4.87
N ASP A 15 -19.10 -3.14 -4.13
CA ASP A 15 -17.72 -2.90 -4.49
C ASP A 15 -17.30 -3.87 -5.61
N LEU A 16 -16.52 -3.35 -6.55
CA LEU A 16 -15.87 -4.15 -7.58
C LEU A 16 -14.42 -4.37 -7.20
N THR A 17 -14.03 -5.63 -7.12
CA THR A 17 -12.66 -6.03 -6.82
C THR A 17 -12.14 -6.93 -7.93
N SER A 18 -10.96 -6.62 -8.45
CA SER A 18 -10.30 -7.44 -9.45
C SER A 18 -8.81 -7.55 -9.18
N HIS A 19 -8.19 -8.62 -9.67
CA HIS A 19 -6.75 -8.72 -9.71
C HIS A 19 -6.18 -7.85 -10.83
N VAL A 20 -5.05 -7.21 -10.55
CA VAL A 20 -4.31 -6.40 -11.52
C VAL A 20 -3.16 -7.22 -12.06
N CYS A 21 -3.05 -7.31 -13.39
CA CYS A 21 -1.88 -7.88 -14.04
C CYS A 21 -0.74 -6.87 -13.98
N ILE A 22 0.30 -7.19 -13.21
CA ILE A 22 1.43 -6.30 -12.95
C ILE A 22 2.18 -5.95 -14.24
N GLU A 23 2.44 -6.95 -15.08
CA GLU A 23 3.16 -6.75 -16.35
C GLU A 23 2.39 -5.83 -17.30
N THR A 24 1.09 -6.01 -17.41
CA THR A 24 0.23 -5.16 -18.25
C THR A 24 0.21 -3.72 -17.71
N LEU A 25 0.09 -3.54 -16.39
CA LEU A 25 0.08 -2.22 -15.78
C LEU A 25 1.39 -1.46 -16.05
N ILE A 26 2.53 -2.12 -15.89
CA ILE A 26 3.85 -1.53 -16.15
C ILE A 26 3.98 -1.18 -17.64
N ASN A 27 3.64 -2.11 -18.52
CA ASN A 27 3.71 -1.89 -19.97
C ASN A 27 2.85 -0.71 -20.43
N ASP A 28 1.62 -0.64 -19.94
CA ASP A 28 0.69 0.44 -20.28
C ASP A 28 1.19 1.79 -19.75
N ALA A 29 1.70 1.81 -18.53
CA ALA A 29 2.27 3.01 -17.93
C ALA A 29 3.50 3.50 -18.74
N GLU A 30 4.41 2.63 -19.09
CA GLU A 30 5.62 2.97 -19.88
C GLU A 30 5.25 3.42 -21.29
N THR A 31 4.24 2.81 -21.91
CA THR A 31 3.72 3.22 -23.21
C THR A 31 3.16 4.63 -23.18
N LEU A 32 2.56 5.04 -22.07
CA LEU A 32 2.00 6.38 -21.86
C LEU A 32 3.03 7.41 -21.38
N GLY A 33 4.31 7.05 -21.30
CA GLY A 33 5.40 7.97 -20.96
C GLY A 33 5.74 8.01 -19.47
N PHE A 34 5.27 7.07 -18.67
CA PHE A 34 5.68 6.92 -17.27
C PHE A 34 6.93 6.08 -17.16
N ASN A 35 7.79 6.42 -16.20
CA ASN A 35 8.95 5.60 -15.84
C ASN A 35 8.62 4.84 -14.55
N THR A 36 8.84 3.54 -14.54
CA THR A 36 8.70 2.71 -13.33
C THR A 36 9.89 2.96 -12.42
N LEU A 37 9.65 3.51 -11.23
CA LEU A 37 10.70 3.77 -10.22
C LEU A 37 10.86 2.60 -9.26
N GLY A 38 9.81 1.89 -8.96
CA GLY A 38 9.88 0.74 -8.08
C GLY A 38 8.55 0.08 -7.83
N ILE A 39 8.64 -1.17 -7.38
CA ILE A 39 7.51 -1.97 -6.93
C ILE A 39 7.90 -2.59 -5.60
N THR A 40 7.05 -2.46 -4.60
CA THR A 40 7.29 -3.06 -3.29
C THR A 40 5.97 -3.51 -2.67
N LYS A 41 6.07 -4.31 -1.62
CA LYS A 41 4.91 -4.68 -0.81
C LYS A 41 4.58 -3.59 0.20
N GLN A 42 3.30 -3.42 0.51
CA GLN A 42 2.85 -2.41 1.48
C GLN A 42 3.56 -2.54 2.83
N GLY A 43 3.72 -3.77 3.33
CA GLY A 43 4.43 -3.99 4.59
C GLY A 43 5.86 -3.47 4.57
N GLU A 44 6.61 -3.74 3.51
CA GLU A 44 7.98 -3.26 3.34
C GLU A 44 8.05 -1.74 3.19
N ALA A 45 7.14 -1.17 2.40
CA ALA A 45 7.08 0.27 2.20
C ALA A 45 6.79 1.02 3.50
N LEU A 46 5.81 0.57 4.27
CA LEU A 46 5.44 1.20 5.54
C LEU A 46 6.54 1.07 6.60
N LEU A 47 7.23 -0.06 6.66
CA LEU A 47 8.38 -0.23 7.55
C LEU A 47 9.52 0.72 7.19
N ALA A 48 9.80 0.88 5.89
CA ALA A 48 10.81 1.83 5.41
C ALA A 48 10.42 3.30 5.69
N LEU A 49 9.12 3.60 5.74
CA LEU A 49 8.59 4.94 6.02
C LEU A 49 8.47 5.27 7.53
N GLY A 50 8.92 4.39 8.41
CA GLY A 50 8.98 4.68 9.84
C GLY A 50 7.85 4.10 10.69
N LEU A 51 7.20 3.03 10.24
CA LEU A 51 6.14 2.38 11.01
C LEU A 51 6.63 1.84 12.36
N ALA A 52 7.88 1.39 12.44
CA ALA A 52 8.47 0.88 13.68
C ALA A 52 8.51 1.96 14.78
N GLU A 53 8.91 3.18 14.42
CA GLU A 53 8.93 4.32 15.36
C GLU A 53 7.51 4.70 15.79
N ARG A 54 6.55 4.61 14.87
CA ARG A 54 5.14 4.87 15.17
C ARG A 54 4.58 3.86 16.16
N LEU A 55 4.87 2.58 15.97
CA LEU A 55 4.47 1.51 16.90
C LEU A 55 5.11 1.69 18.29
N TYR A 56 6.37 2.07 18.32
CA TYR A 56 7.07 2.36 19.56
C TYR A 56 6.44 3.56 20.30
N GLY A 57 6.04 4.60 19.57
CA GLY A 57 5.33 5.75 20.14
C GLY A 57 4.02 5.35 20.80
N ILE A 58 3.24 4.48 20.19
CA ILE A 58 1.97 3.98 20.76
C ILE A 58 2.20 3.19 22.04
N GLN A 59 3.29 2.46 22.17
CA GLN A 59 3.62 1.71 23.36
C GLN A 59 3.77 2.61 24.60
N LYS A 60 4.21 3.84 24.43
CA LYS A 60 4.31 4.83 25.50
C LYS A 60 2.95 5.29 26.00
N GLU A 61 1.94 5.26 25.15
CA GLU A 61 0.56 5.66 25.47
C GLU A 61 -0.20 4.62 26.29
N PHE A 62 0.33 3.42 26.47
CA PHE A 62 -0.31 2.34 27.24
C PHE A 62 -0.62 2.71 28.69
N LYS A 63 0.11 3.67 29.25
CA LYS A 63 -0.10 4.14 30.62
C LYS A 63 -1.32 5.06 30.75
N GLU A 64 -1.72 5.71 29.67
CA GLU A 64 -2.81 6.71 29.67
C GLU A 64 -4.14 6.08 29.27
N ASP A 65 -4.17 5.36 28.12
CA ASP A 65 -5.37 4.70 27.61
C ASP A 65 -4.98 3.40 26.88
N LEU A 66 -4.91 2.32 27.64
CA LEU A 66 -4.50 1.02 27.13
C LEU A 66 -5.41 0.49 26.02
N SER A 67 -6.72 0.63 26.17
CA SER A 67 -7.68 0.10 25.18
C SER A 67 -7.52 0.73 23.83
N ASN A 68 -7.49 2.06 23.75
CA ASN A 68 -7.32 2.77 22.49
C ASN A 68 -5.93 2.56 21.89
N ALA A 69 -4.90 2.49 22.71
CA ALA A 69 -3.53 2.23 22.26
C ALA A 69 -3.42 0.84 21.63
N LEU A 70 -4.03 -0.18 22.22
CA LEU A 70 -4.05 -1.55 21.67
C LEU A 70 -4.80 -1.62 20.35
N LEU A 71 -5.95 -0.96 20.22
CA LEU A 71 -6.70 -0.90 18.97
C LEU A 71 -5.89 -0.24 17.84
N ARG A 72 -5.22 0.87 18.15
CA ARG A 72 -4.36 1.55 17.17
C ARG A 72 -3.16 0.70 16.77
N ARG A 73 -2.53 0.04 17.74
CA ARG A 73 -1.43 -0.88 17.47
C ARG A 73 -1.88 -2.02 16.57
N GLU A 74 -3.00 -2.65 16.88
CA GLU A 74 -3.55 -3.73 16.07
C GLU A 74 -3.87 -3.29 14.64
N ALA A 75 -4.49 -2.13 14.47
CA ALA A 75 -4.78 -1.56 13.16
C ALA A 75 -3.50 -1.34 12.33
N LEU A 76 -2.44 -0.81 12.93
CA LEU A 76 -1.16 -0.63 12.25
C LEU A 76 -0.50 -1.96 11.88
N LEU A 77 -0.56 -2.96 12.75
CA LEU A 77 -0.01 -4.28 12.46
C LEU A 77 -0.73 -4.98 11.31
N ARG A 78 -2.04 -4.80 11.17
CA ARG A 78 -2.80 -5.32 10.03
C ARG A 78 -2.37 -4.73 8.69
N LEU A 79 -1.89 -3.49 8.68
CA LEU A 79 -1.41 -2.85 7.46
C LEU A 79 -0.14 -3.52 6.90
N VAL A 80 0.68 -4.12 7.75
CA VAL A 80 1.95 -4.74 7.36
C VAL A 80 1.91 -6.26 7.34
N ASP A 81 0.90 -6.87 7.94
CA ASP A 81 0.74 -8.32 7.99
C ASP A 81 0.50 -8.87 6.57
N PRO A 82 1.38 -9.78 6.05
CA PRO A 82 1.21 -10.36 4.72
C PRO A 82 -0.11 -11.11 4.52
N VAL A 83 -0.69 -11.65 5.60
CA VAL A 83 -1.99 -12.35 5.55
C VAL A 83 -3.15 -11.36 5.44
N CYS A 84 -2.98 -10.14 5.91
CA CYS A 84 -3.99 -9.08 5.83
C CYS A 84 -3.70 -8.16 4.64
N LEU A 85 -3.17 -6.97 4.90
CA LEU A 85 -2.99 -5.92 3.90
C LEU A 85 -1.53 -5.72 3.46
N GLY A 86 -0.58 -6.33 4.17
CA GLY A 86 0.84 -6.12 3.95
C GLY A 86 1.39 -6.64 2.64
N ASP A 87 0.68 -7.55 1.96
CA ASP A 87 1.09 -8.12 0.68
C ASP A 87 0.61 -7.32 -0.55
N PHE A 88 -0.19 -6.27 -0.36
CA PHE A 88 -0.59 -5.39 -1.44
C PHE A 88 0.64 -4.75 -2.09
N LYS A 89 0.61 -4.63 -3.42
CA LYS A 89 1.71 -4.04 -4.18
C LYS A 89 1.57 -2.53 -4.28
N TRP A 90 2.68 -1.84 -4.04
CA TRP A 90 2.82 -0.42 -4.28
C TRP A 90 3.69 -0.22 -5.53
N PHE A 91 3.17 0.54 -6.47
CA PHE A 91 3.86 0.92 -7.70
C PHE A 91 4.17 2.40 -7.63
N VAL A 92 5.39 2.75 -7.99
CA VAL A 92 5.80 4.16 -8.07
C VAL A 92 6.25 4.46 -9.49
N PHE A 93 5.59 5.42 -10.11
CA PHE A 93 5.88 5.89 -11.46
C PHE A 93 6.22 7.37 -11.43
N SER A 94 7.08 7.81 -12.35
CA SER A 94 7.31 9.22 -12.64
C SER A 94 6.95 9.52 -14.09
N LYS A 95 6.37 10.68 -14.36
CA LYS A 95 6.00 11.11 -15.72
C LYS A 95 6.97 12.13 -16.32
N PHE A 96 7.79 12.79 -15.52
CA PHE A 96 8.66 13.86 -15.99
C PHE A 96 10.12 13.41 -16.09
N ASN A 97 10.68 13.50 -17.31
CA ASN A 97 12.04 13.07 -17.62
C ASN A 97 13.14 14.08 -17.29
N GLU A 98 12.83 15.31 -16.92
CA GLU A 98 13.83 16.38 -16.91
C GLU A 98 14.46 16.73 -15.56
N LYS A 99 13.97 16.17 -14.47
CA LYS A 99 14.64 16.29 -13.17
C LYS A 99 14.77 14.92 -12.55
N LYS A 100 15.99 14.44 -12.42
CA LYS A 100 16.31 13.32 -11.54
C LYS A 100 15.82 13.67 -10.15
N ILE A 101 14.59 13.24 -9.82
CA ILE A 101 14.16 13.20 -8.44
C ILE A 101 15.01 12.10 -7.82
N ASN A 102 15.98 12.49 -7.01
CA ASN A 102 16.71 11.57 -6.17
C ASN A 102 15.75 11.04 -5.09
N ILE A 103 14.88 10.16 -5.50
CA ILE A 103 14.14 9.34 -4.54
C ILE A 103 15.19 8.37 -4.00
N ASN A 104 15.47 8.49 -2.72
CA ASN A 104 16.36 7.57 -2.02
C ASN A 104 15.92 6.15 -2.34
N SER A 105 16.65 5.48 -3.21
CA SER A 105 16.32 4.17 -3.76
C SER A 105 16.21 3.07 -2.70
N THR A 106 16.58 3.35 -1.47
CA THR A 106 16.48 2.46 -0.32
C THR A 106 15.05 2.26 0.18
N CYS A 107 14.13 3.16 -0.09
CA CYS A 107 12.74 3.06 0.37
C CYS A 107 11.81 2.26 -0.56
N LEU A 108 12.22 2.00 -1.82
CA LEU A 108 11.34 1.44 -2.86
C LEU A 108 11.95 0.24 -3.61
N ARG A 109 12.80 -0.48 -2.95
CA ARG A 109 13.34 -1.74 -3.50
C ARG A 109 12.39 -2.91 -3.32
#